data_48e101907935ff8d22f7a072d87f8eda
#
_entry.id   48e101907935ff8d22f7a072d87f8eda
#
_cell.length_a   1.000
_cell.length_b   1.000
_cell.length_c   1.000
_cell.angle_alpha   90.00
_cell.angle_beta   90.00
_cell.angle_gamma   90.00
#
_symmetry.space_group_name_H-M   'P 1'
#
loop_
_entity.id
_entity.type
_entity.pdbx_description
1 polymer ?
#
loop_
_entity_poly.entity_id
_entity_poly.type
_entity_poly.pdbx_seq_one_letter_code
_entity_poly.pdbx_strand_id
1 'polypeptide(L)'
;MKMMERLTGVDVRTIPMNDPATMSVFSCCDALGLDTTRYKETTGAAGLPEFGTPFVRGILELTRPTTFAELVSISGLSHGTNVWLNNAKDLIDNGTCTLRQVIGCRDDIMVDLIRYGLPSADSFKIMESVRKGKGLKPEWEELMHEHNVPDWYLDSCHKIKYMFPKAHAVAYVMMAVRIAWFKVHIPRAYYCQFFSIRADATDLAVMTSGLTAVEKDV
;
A
#
# COMPACT_ATOMS: atom_id res chain seq x y z
N MET A 1 -4.01 7.80 16.73
CA MET A 1 -3.80 9.24 16.43
C MET A 1 -4.16 10.14 17.61
N LYS A 2 -5.37 10.13 18.17
CA LYS A 2 -5.73 11.03 19.31
C LYS A 2 -4.77 11.02 20.49
N MET A 3 -4.19 9.87 20.83
CA MET A 3 -3.18 9.78 21.89
C MET A 3 -1.91 10.54 21.53
N MET A 4 -1.44 10.40 20.28
CA MET A 4 -0.26 11.14 19.79
C MET A 4 -0.51 12.65 19.75
N GLU A 5 -1.69 13.10 19.32
CA GLU A 5 -2.08 14.53 19.40
C GLU A 5 -1.99 15.07 20.83
N ARG A 6 -2.55 14.32 21.81
CA ARG A 6 -2.49 14.72 23.22
C ARG A 6 -1.08 14.77 23.80
N LEU A 7 -0.23 13.81 23.39
CA LEU A 7 1.14 13.72 23.89
C LEU A 7 2.06 14.80 23.29
N THR A 8 1.78 15.25 22.06
CA THR A 8 2.70 16.08 21.28
C THR A 8 2.17 17.48 20.99
N GLY A 9 0.88 17.72 21.11
CA GLY A 9 0.22 18.97 20.70
C GLY A 9 0.11 19.16 19.17
N VAL A 10 0.54 18.17 18.37
CA VAL A 10 0.49 18.25 16.90
C VAL A 10 -0.92 17.94 16.41
N ASP A 11 -1.53 18.82 15.63
CA ASP A 11 -2.77 18.55 14.93
C ASP A 11 -2.48 17.61 13.72
N VAL A 12 -2.97 16.38 13.78
CA VAL A 12 -2.74 15.35 12.74
C VAL A 12 -3.25 15.78 11.35
N ARG A 13 -4.18 16.73 11.29
CA ARG A 13 -4.73 17.24 10.03
C ARG A 13 -3.74 18.11 9.27
N THR A 14 -2.76 18.70 9.98
CA THR A 14 -1.73 19.56 9.39
C THR A 14 -0.52 18.79 8.88
N ILE A 15 -0.44 17.48 9.15
CA ILE A 15 0.67 16.64 8.70
C ILE A 15 0.65 16.52 7.18
N PRO A 16 1.75 16.91 6.50
CA PRO A 16 1.84 16.85 5.04
C PRO A 16 1.88 15.39 4.55
N MET A 17 1.17 15.09 3.46
CA MET A 17 1.13 13.76 2.87
C MET A 17 2.33 13.46 1.95
N ASN A 18 3.22 14.41 1.77
CA ASN A 18 4.39 14.35 0.89
C ASN A 18 5.70 14.73 1.58
N ASP A 19 5.75 14.65 2.91
CA ASP A 19 7.00 14.86 3.66
C ASP A 19 8.06 13.84 3.23
N PRO A 20 9.22 14.27 2.70
CA PRO A 20 10.19 13.34 2.10
C PRO A 20 10.73 12.30 3.07
N ALA A 21 11.00 12.68 4.32
CA ALA A 21 11.50 11.77 5.34
C ALA A 21 10.42 10.72 5.72
N THR A 22 9.15 11.15 5.83
CA THR A 22 8.04 10.23 6.08
C THR A 22 7.82 9.29 4.90
N MET A 23 7.88 9.80 3.66
CA MET A 23 7.68 8.97 2.48
C MET A 23 8.79 7.93 2.31
N SER A 24 10.03 8.25 2.68
CA SER A 24 11.17 7.35 2.54
C SER A 24 11.04 6.06 3.36
N VAL A 25 10.30 6.06 4.50
CA VAL A 25 10.14 4.84 5.31
C VAL A 25 9.39 3.71 4.61
N PHE A 26 8.66 4.03 3.54
CA PHE A 26 7.99 3.01 2.71
C PHE A 26 8.93 2.36 1.68
N SER A 27 10.14 2.88 1.50
CA SER A 27 11.14 2.37 0.55
C SER A 27 12.51 2.07 1.17
N CYS A 28 12.86 2.67 2.31
CA CYS A 28 14.13 2.43 3.02
C CYS A 28 13.98 2.67 4.53
N CYS A 29 15.09 2.49 5.28
CA CYS A 29 15.16 2.71 6.73
C CYS A 29 15.90 3.99 7.13
N ASP A 30 16.43 4.76 6.18
CA ASP A 30 17.40 5.84 6.43
C ASP A 30 16.84 6.91 7.38
N ALA A 31 15.58 7.33 7.17
CA ALA A 31 14.93 8.32 8.02
C ALA A 31 14.75 7.88 9.49
N LEU A 32 14.87 6.59 9.78
CA LEU A 32 14.79 6.03 11.13
C LEU A 32 16.17 5.85 11.78
N GLY A 33 17.27 6.06 11.04
CA GLY A 33 18.63 5.85 11.50
C GLY A 33 18.94 4.40 11.89
N LEU A 34 18.25 3.43 11.28
CA LEU A 34 18.48 2.01 11.58
C LEU A 34 19.71 1.48 10.86
N ASP A 35 20.51 0.72 11.59
CA ASP A 35 21.62 -0.04 11.01
C ASP A 35 21.07 -1.30 10.31
N THR A 36 20.89 -1.20 8.99
CA THR A 36 20.37 -2.28 8.15
C THR A 36 21.34 -3.45 8.01
N THR A 37 22.60 -3.31 8.40
CA THR A 37 23.55 -4.43 8.44
C THR A 37 23.27 -5.35 9.62
N ARG A 38 22.74 -4.80 10.70
CA ARG A 38 22.35 -5.52 11.93
C ARG A 38 20.92 -6.04 11.84
N TYR A 39 20.00 -5.23 11.34
CA TYR A 39 18.59 -5.56 11.23
C TYR A 39 18.25 -5.80 9.76
N LYS A 40 17.76 -7.00 9.43
CA LYS A 40 17.42 -7.40 8.05
C LYS A 40 16.18 -6.65 7.49
N GLU A 41 15.84 -5.50 8.07
CA GLU A 41 14.74 -4.67 7.59
C GLU A 41 15.18 -3.81 6.42
N THR A 42 14.45 -3.87 5.33
CA THR A 42 14.73 -3.11 4.10
C THR A 42 13.90 -1.84 4.01
N THR A 43 12.78 -1.77 4.78
CA THR A 43 11.89 -0.62 4.83
C THR A 43 11.55 -0.25 6.27
N GLY A 44 11.27 1.02 6.53
CA GLY A 44 10.82 1.51 7.83
C GLY A 44 9.34 1.26 8.14
N ALA A 45 8.65 0.43 7.33
CA ALA A 45 7.21 0.26 7.41
C ALA A 45 6.74 -0.68 8.55
N ALA A 46 7.64 -1.44 9.18
CA ALA A 46 7.29 -2.32 10.31
C ALA A 46 6.51 -1.54 11.38
N GLY A 47 5.39 -2.12 11.85
CA GLY A 47 4.51 -1.51 12.85
C GLY A 47 3.60 -0.39 12.33
N LEU A 48 3.69 0.01 11.07
CA LEU A 48 2.73 0.95 10.47
C LEU A 48 1.42 0.23 10.12
N PRO A 49 0.25 0.86 10.32
CA PRO A 49 -1.02 0.32 9.85
C PRO A 49 -0.97 0.12 8.33
N GLU A 50 -1.66 -0.88 7.83
CA GLU A 50 -1.78 -1.24 6.40
C GLU A 50 -0.48 -1.76 5.77
N PHE A 51 0.69 -1.18 6.10
CA PHE A 51 1.97 -1.44 5.44
C PHE A 51 2.95 -2.30 6.25
N GLY A 52 2.65 -2.58 7.52
CA GLY A 52 3.57 -3.25 8.44
C GLY A 52 3.56 -4.78 8.35
N THR A 53 2.65 -5.41 7.60
CA THR A 53 2.60 -6.87 7.46
C THR A 53 3.74 -7.38 6.58
N PRO A 54 4.27 -8.60 6.77
CA PRO A 54 5.31 -9.18 5.91
C PRO A 54 4.93 -9.16 4.43
N PHE A 55 3.68 -9.47 4.11
CA PHE A 55 3.18 -9.46 2.73
C PHE A 55 3.29 -8.08 2.07
N VAL A 56 2.81 -7.03 2.75
CA VAL A 56 2.84 -5.66 2.19
C VAL A 56 4.27 -5.11 2.17
N ARG A 57 5.09 -5.42 3.18
CA ARG A 57 6.53 -5.05 3.15
C ARG A 57 7.24 -5.66 1.94
N GLY A 58 6.93 -6.90 1.57
CA GLY A 58 7.45 -7.49 0.32
C GLY A 58 7.02 -6.73 -0.94
N ILE A 59 5.81 -6.16 -0.98
CA ILE A 59 5.39 -5.27 -2.08
C ILE A 59 6.21 -3.98 -2.07
N LEU A 60 6.39 -3.37 -0.90
CA LEU A 60 7.19 -2.15 -0.75
C LEU A 60 8.66 -2.36 -1.18
N GLU A 61 9.26 -3.49 -0.80
CA GLU A 61 10.63 -3.86 -1.19
C GLU A 61 10.80 -3.97 -2.71
N LEU A 62 9.84 -4.59 -3.38
CA LEU A 62 9.86 -4.75 -4.83
C LEU A 62 9.63 -3.42 -5.55
N THR A 63 8.65 -2.64 -5.09
CA THR A 63 8.16 -1.49 -5.84
C THR A 63 8.80 -0.16 -5.47
N ARG A 64 9.42 -0.05 -4.28
CA ARG A 64 10.11 1.15 -3.77
C ARG A 64 9.31 2.45 -4.00
N PRO A 65 8.08 2.56 -3.47
CA PRO A 65 7.22 3.70 -3.74
C PRO A 65 7.81 5.01 -3.20
N THR A 66 7.60 6.10 -3.94
CA THR A 66 8.09 7.43 -3.59
C THR A 66 6.98 8.47 -3.45
N THR A 67 5.75 8.11 -3.83
CA THR A 67 4.62 9.02 -3.84
C THR A 67 3.41 8.46 -3.10
N PHE A 68 2.58 9.36 -2.58
CA PHE A 68 1.30 9.01 -1.95
C PHE A 68 0.39 8.19 -2.89
N ALA A 69 0.36 8.53 -4.18
CA ALA A 69 -0.45 7.80 -5.16
C ALA A 69 0.00 6.34 -5.31
N GLU A 70 1.31 6.08 -5.30
CA GLU A 70 1.86 4.72 -5.33
C GLU A 70 1.50 3.92 -4.07
N LEU A 71 1.48 4.56 -2.91
CA LEU A 71 1.00 3.90 -1.68
C LEU A 71 -0.49 3.54 -1.76
N VAL A 72 -1.31 4.40 -2.37
CA VAL A 72 -2.73 4.09 -2.61
C VAL A 72 -2.88 2.87 -3.54
N SER A 73 -2.09 2.78 -4.60
CA SER A 73 -2.06 1.60 -5.48
C SER A 73 -1.66 0.34 -4.71
N ILE A 74 -0.61 0.39 -3.89
CA ILE A 74 -0.16 -0.74 -3.05
C ILE A 74 -1.25 -1.17 -2.07
N SER A 75 -1.95 -0.23 -1.43
CA SER A 75 -3.09 -0.53 -0.55
C SER A 75 -4.18 -1.28 -1.32
N GLY A 76 -4.51 -0.86 -2.54
CA GLY A 76 -5.46 -1.57 -3.40
C GLY A 76 -5.00 -2.98 -3.78
N LEU A 77 -3.73 -3.11 -4.21
CA LEU A 77 -3.11 -4.38 -4.58
C LEU A 77 -3.10 -5.40 -3.42
N SER A 78 -2.87 -4.93 -2.20
CA SER A 78 -2.77 -5.80 -1.02
C SER A 78 -4.12 -6.29 -0.48
N HIS A 79 -5.20 -5.56 -0.73
CA HIS A 79 -6.54 -5.88 -0.23
C HIS A 79 -7.44 -6.55 -1.27
N GLY A 80 -7.02 -6.61 -2.53
CA GLY A 80 -7.73 -7.32 -3.59
C GLY A 80 -7.44 -8.81 -3.60
N THR A 81 -8.31 -9.58 -4.27
CA THR A 81 -8.09 -11.01 -4.51
C THR A 81 -7.63 -11.22 -5.94
N ASN A 82 -6.48 -11.89 -6.13
CA ASN A 82 -5.80 -12.08 -7.42
C ASN A 82 -5.49 -10.75 -8.15
N VAL A 83 -5.17 -9.73 -7.38
CA VAL A 83 -4.74 -8.43 -7.93
C VAL A 83 -3.21 -8.32 -7.92
N TRP A 84 -2.55 -8.78 -6.85
CA TRP A 84 -1.09 -8.76 -6.73
C TRP A 84 -0.44 -10.03 -7.24
N LEU A 85 -0.65 -11.17 -6.55
CA LEU A 85 -0.01 -12.45 -6.91
C LEU A 85 -0.57 -13.00 -8.21
N ASN A 86 0.30 -13.52 -9.06
CA ASN A 86 0.01 -14.05 -10.40
C ASN A 86 -0.63 -13.01 -11.34
N ASN A 87 -0.50 -11.74 -11.02
CA ASN A 87 -1.06 -10.63 -11.80
C ASN A 87 -0.10 -9.43 -11.78
N ALA A 88 -0.38 -8.35 -11.03
CA ALA A 88 0.41 -7.13 -11.03
C ALA A 88 1.90 -7.38 -10.70
N LYS A 89 2.20 -8.31 -9.77
CA LYS A 89 3.57 -8.68 -9.44
C LYS A 89 4.32 -9.17 -10.67
N ASP A 90 3.75 -10.11 -11.40
CA ASP A 90 4.41 -10.71 -12.57
C ASP A 90 4.61 -9.68 -13.69
N LEU A 91 3.64 -8.78 -13.88
CA LEU A 91 3.72 -7.69 -14.86
C LEU A 91 4.85 -6.70 -14.54
N ILE A 92 5.07 -6.41 -13.25
CA ILE A 92 6.15 -5.54 -12.79
C ILE A 92 7.50 -6.26 -12.88
N ASP A 93 7.59 -7.51 -12.41
CA ASP A 93 8.81 -8.30 -12.42
C ASP A 93 9.34 -8.53 -13.84
N ASN A 94 8.43 -8.73 -14.80
CA ASN A 94 8.77 -8.91 -16.21
C ASN A 94 9.02 -7.59 -16.97
N GLY A 95 8.84 -6.44 -16.31
CA GLY A 95 8.99 -5.13 -16.94
C GLY A 95 7.92 -4.78 -17.97
N THR A 96 6.77 -5.49 -17.97
CA THR A 96 5.63 -5.20 -18.86
C THR A 96 4.99 -3.87 -18.53
N CYS A 97 4.89 -3.54 -17.24
CA CYS A 97 4.37 -2.27 -16.75
C CYS A 97 4.98 -1.88 -15.40
N THR A 98 4.75 -0.65 -15.00
CA THR A 98 5.21 -0.10 -13.72
C THR A 98 4.08 -0.12 -12.68
N LEU A 99 4.43 0.12 -11.40
CA LEU A 99 3.44 0.28 -10.32
C LEU A 99 2.35 1.34 -10.63
N ARG A 100 2.67 2.34 -11.45
CA ARG A 100 1.71 3.40 -11.84
C ARG A 100 0.74 2.99 -12.93
N GLN A 101 1.03 1.90 -13.63
CA GLN A 101 0.24 1.41 -14.77
C GLN A 101 -0.64 0.23 -14.41
N VAL A 102 -0.27 -0.55 -13.37
CA VAL A 102 -1.06 -1.71 -12.94
C VAL A 102 -2.42 -1.29 -12.39
N ILE A 103 -3.39 -2.17 -12.51
CA ILE A 103 -4.71 -2.01 -11.92
C ILE A 103 -4.59 -2.22 -10.40
N GLY A 104 -4.58 -1.15 -9.62
CA GLY A 104 -4.47 -1.21 -8.17
C GLY A 104 -5.83 -1.25 -7.46
N CYS A 105 -6.76 -0.38 -7.87
CA CYS A 105 -8.09 -0.24 -7.30
C CYS A 105 -9.16 -0.39 -8.40
N ARG A 106 -10.40 -0.71 -8.01
CA ARG A 106 -11.50 -0.83 -8.97
C ARG A 106 -11.71 0.43 -9.82
N ASP A 107 -11.53 1.59 -9.20
CA ASP A 107 -11.74 2.88 -9.84
C ASP A 107 -10.71 3.15 -10.96
N ASP A 108 -9.54 2.52 -10.90
CA ASP A 108 -8.51 2.61 -11.95
C ASP A 108 -9.04 2.06 -13.27
N ILE A 109 -9.76 0.93 -13.25
CA ILE A 109 -10.34 0.32 -14.45
C ILE A 109 -11.22 1.33 -15.19
N MET A 110 -12.14 1.98 -14.48
CA MET A 110 -13.04 2.94 -15.11
C MET A 110 -12.27 4.14 -15.70
N VAL A 111 -11.32 4.69 -14.94
CA VAL A 111 -10.54 5.86 -15.36
C VAL A 111 -9.63 5.54 -16.55
N ASP A 112 -8.96 4.39 -16.52
CA ASP A 112 -8.06 3.98 -17.58
C ASP A 112 -8.81 3.67 -18.88
N LEU A 113 -9.93 2.95 -18.82
CA LEU A 113 -10.75 2.69 -20.01
C LEU A 113 -11.30 3.98 -20.63
N ILE A 114 -11.71 4.96 -19.81
CA ILE A 114 -12.09 6.28 -20.31
C ILE A 114 -10.90 6.98 -20.99
N ARG A 115 -9.69 6.87 -20.46
CA ARG A 115 -8.48 7.42 -21.09
C ARG A 115 -8.12 6.74 -22.41
N TYR A 116 -8.41 5.45 -22.54
CA TYR A 116 -8.31 4.74 -23.82
C TYR A 116 -9.42 5.14 -24.80
N GLY A 117 -10.41 5.92 -24.37
CA GLY A 117 -11.48 6.45 -25.22
C GLY A 117 -12.79 5.66 -25.18
N LEU A 118 -12.91 4.65 -24.31
CA LEU A 118 -14.15 3.91 -24.16
C LEU A 118 -15.27 4.81 -23.58
N PRO A 119 -16.53 4.58 -23.96
CA PRO A 119 -17.66 5.28 -23.36
C PRO A 119 -17.72 5.06 -21.83
N SER A 120 -18.01 6.13 -21.08
CA SER A 120 -18.02 6.09 -19.60
C SER A 120 -19.03 5.04 -19.05
N ALA A 121 -20.16 4.86 -19.73
CA ALA A 121 -21.17 3.87 -19.31
C ALA A 121 -20.65 2.42 -19.43
N ASP A 122 -19.89 2.10 -20.47
CA ASP A 122 -19.33 0.77 -20.66
C ASP A 122 -18.10 0.57 -19.78
N SER A 123 -17.25 1.59 -19.63
CA SER A 123 -16.14 1.60 -18.66
C SER A 123 -16.62 1.32 -17.23
N PHE A 124 -17.76 1.89 -16.83
CA PHE A 124 -18.37 1.61 -15.53
C PHE A 124 -18.89 0.17 -15.42
N LYS A 125 -19.57 -0.36 -16.47
CA LYS A 125 -20.06 -1.75 -16.45
C LYS A 125 -18.92 -2.76 -16.41
N ILE A 126 -17.84 -2.52 -17.17
CA ILE A 126 -16.63 -3.35 -17.15
C ILE A 126 -16.02 -3.33 -15.75
N MET A 127 -15.79 -2.16 -15.16
CA MET A 127 -15.29 -2.03 -13.80
C MET A 127 -16.16 -2.80 -12.80
N GLU A 128 -17.48 -2.65 -12.85
CA GLU A 128 -18.42 -3.35 -11.97
C GLU A 128 -18.39 -4.87 -12.14
N SER A 129 -18.14 -5.38 -13.35
CA SER A 129 -18.00 -6.80 -13.61
C SER A 129 -16.69 -7.35 -13.04
N VAL A 130 -15.58 -6.69 -13.37
CA VAL A 130 -14.23 -7.11 -12.96
C VAL A 130 -14.09 -7.08 -11.43
N ARG A 131 -14.51 -5.99 -10.76
CA ARG A 131 -14.39 -5.91 -9.30
C ARG A 131 -15.13 -6.97 -8.53
N LYS A 132 -16.16 -7.59 -9.14
CA LYS A 132 -16.96 -8.70 -8.60
C LYS A 132 -16.43 -10.09 -9.01
N GLY A 133 -15.31 -10.13 -9.71
CA GLY A 133 -14.69 -11.37 -10.19
C GLY A 133 -15.45 -12.07 -11.33
N LYS A 134 -16.31 -11.34 -12.04
CA LYS A 134 -17.07 -11.87 -13.18
C LYS A 134 -16.30 -11.84 -14.50
N GLY A 135 -15.15 -11.14 -14.52
CA GLY A 135 -14.31 -10.97 -15.71
C GLY A 135 -14.94 -10.06 -16.77
N LEU A 136 -14.49 -10.26 -18.01
CA LEU A 136 -14.93 -9.53 -19.19
C LEU A 136 -15.93 -10.38 -19.99
N LYS A 137 -16.78 -9.70 -20.75
CA LYS A 137 -17.64 -10.34 -21.77
C LYS A 137 -16.99 -10.16 -23.15
N PRO A 138 -17.27 -11.05 -24.12
CA PRO A 138 -16.68 -10.97 -25.46
C PRO A 138 -16.87 -9.59 -26.12
N GLU A 139 -18.07 -9.00 -26.02
CA GLU A 139 -18.37 -7.69 -26.57
C GLU A 139 -17.52 -6.55 -25.96
N TRP A 140 -17.09 -6.70 -24.70
CA TRP A 140 -16.22 -5.71 -24.04
C TRP A 140 -14.75 -5.91 -24.42
N GLU A 141 -14.33 -7.14 -24.65
CA GLU A 141 -12.97 -7.42 -25.14
C GLU A 141 -12.78 -6.86 -26.55
N GLU A 142 -13.75 -7.06 -27.45
CA GLU A 142 -13.75 -6.45 -28.78
C GLU A 142 -13.67 -4.93 -28.69
N LEU A 143 -14.50 -4.29 -27.87
CA LEU A 143 -14.49 -2.85 -27.66
C LEU A 143 -13.13 -2.35 -27.09
N MET A 144 -12.56 -3.09 -26.15
CA MET A 144 -11.25 -2.74 -25.57
C MET A 144 -10.14 -2.84 -26.62
N HIS A 145 -10.13 -3.85 -27.48
CA HIS A 145 -9.18 -3.99 -28.57
C HIS A 145 -9.34 -2.88 -29.62
N GLU A 146 -10.56 -2.50 -30.01
CA GLU A 146 -10.85 -1.37 -30.89
C GLU A 146 -10.22 -0.06 -30.38
N HIS A 147 -10.16 0.10 -29.05
CA HIS A 147 -9.57 1.25 -28.39
C HIS A 147 -8.08 1.07 -28.00
N ASN A 148 -7.41 0.03 -28.52
CA ASN A 148 -6.00 -0.28 -28.29
C ASN A 148 -5.65 -0.46 -26.78
N VAL A 149 -6.56 -1.02 -26.00
CA VAL A 149 -6.25 -1.46 -24.63
C VAL A 149 -5.30 -2.65 -24.73
N PRO A 150 -4.16 -2.66 -24.02
CA PRO A 150 -3.16 -3.72 -24.14
C PRO A 150 -3.70 -5.07 -23.64
N ASP A 151 -3.27 -6.18 -24.30
CA ASP A 151 -3.69 -7.54 -23.92
C ASP A 151 -3.40 -7.86 -22.45
N TRP A 152 -2.27 -7.44 -21.89
CA TRP A 152 -1.97 -7.64 -20.48
C TRP A 152 -3.00 -7.02 -19.55
N TYR A 153 -3.68 -5.94 -19.98
CA TYR A 153 -4.73 -5.30 -19.22
C TYR A 153 -6.01 -6.15 -19.19
N LEU A 154 -6.38 -6.73 -20.33
CA LEU A 154 -7.50 -7.68 -20.42
C LEU A 154 -7.22 -8.92 -19.57
N ASP A 155 -6.02 -9.49 -19.71
CA ASP A 155 -5.58 -10.64 -18.91
C ASP A 155 -5.64 -10.35 -17.40
N SER A 156 -5.22 -9.15 -17.00
CA SER A 156 -5.33 -8.72 -15.61
C SER A 156 -6.79 -8.67 -15.14
N CYS A 157 -7.69 -8.10 -15.95
CA CYS A 157 -9.13 -8.07 -15.67
C CYS A 157 -9.75 -9.47 -15.49
N HIS A 158 -9.31 -10.47 -16.26
CA HIS A 158 -9.79 -11.85 -16.12
C HIS A 158 -9.31 -12.54 -14.84
N LYS A 159 -8.09 -12.24 -14.40
CA LYS A 159 -7.50 -12.82 -13.18
C LYS A 159 -8.15 -12.30 -11.91
N ILE A 160 -8.55 -11.02 -11.89
CA ILE A 160 -9.10 -10.34 -10.72
C ILE A 160 -10.39 -10.99 -10.22
N LYS A 161 -10.49 -11.26 -8.92
CA LYS A 161 -11.68 -11.82 -8.27
C LYS A 161 -12.39 -10.83 -7.35
N TYR A 162 -11.64 -9.91 -6.75
CA TYR A 162 -12.19 -8.84 -5.93
C TYR A 162 -11.25 -7.63 -5.94
N MET A 163 -11.82 -6.43 -6.04
CA MET A 163 -11.06 -5.19 -6.01
C MET A 163 -11.52 -4.23 -4.93
N PHE A 164 -10.53 -3.57 -4.35
CA PHE A 164 -10.69 -2.60 -3.28
C PHE A 164 -11.05 -1.21 -3.83
N PRO A 165 -11.96 -0.44 -3.16
CA PRO A 165 -12.32 0.90 -3.62
C PRO A 165 -11.18 1.90 -3.37
N LYS A 166 -10.88 2.77 -4.35
CA LYS A 166 -9.79 3.76 -4.24
C LYS A 166 -9.99 4.77 -3.11
N ALA A 167 -11.21 5.27 -2.93
CA ALA A 167 -11.51 6.21 -1.85
C ALA A 167 -11.23 5.62 -0.46
N HIS A 168 -11.50 4.32 -0.28
CA HIS A 168 -11.20 3.61 0.96
C HIS A 168 -9.69 3.45 1.15
N ALA A 169 -8.96 3.05 0.10
CA ALA A 169 -7.50 2.99 0.11
C ALA A 169 -6.87 4.33 0.49
N VAL A 170 -7.34 5.44 -0.10
CA VAL A 170 -6.87 6.79 0.23
C VAL A 170 -7.02 7.11 1.72
N ALA A 171 -8.17 6.80 2.31
CA ALA A 171 -8.41 7.08 3.73
C ALA A 171 -7.43 6.31 4.65
N TYR A 172 -7.18 5.03 4.38
CA TYR A 172 -6.24 4.23 5.16
C TYR A 172 -4.79 4.65 4.93
N VAL A 173 -4.40 4.98 3.70
CA VAL A 173 -3.06 5.49 3.40
C VAL A 173 -2.81 6.83 4.08
N MET A 174 -3.78 7.74 4.09
CA MET A 174 -3.67 9.00 4.85
C MET A 174 -3.42 8.75 6.33
N MET A 175 -4.12 7.78 6.93
CA MET A 175 -3.89 7.39 8.32
C MET A 175 -2.48 6.83 8.52
N ALA A 176 -2.04 5.94 7.64
CA ALA A 176 -0.72 5.31 7.71
C ALA A 176 0.41 6.34 7.58
N VAL A 177 0.32 7.27 6.63
CA VAL A 177 1.32 8.34 6.44
C VAL A 177 1.38 9.26 7.66
N ARG A 178 0.24 9.64 8.25
CA ARG A 178 0.23 10.43 9.49
C ARG A 178 0.90 9.71 10.66
N ILE A 179 0.69 8.42 10.78
CA ILE A 179 1.35 7.60 11.82
C ILE A 179 2.85 7.45 11.51
N ALA A 180 3.21 7.26 10.25
CA ALA A 180 4.61 7.22 9.81
C ALA A 180 5.34 8.53 10.10
N TRP A 181 4.68 9.67 9.95
CA TRP A 181 5.22 10.97 10.30
C TRP A 181 5.63 11.03 11.78
N PHE A 182 4.79 10.57 12.71
CA PHE A 182 5.16 10.48 14.11
C PHE A 182 6.32 9.52 14.34
N LYS A 183 6.38 8.40 13.62
CA LYS A 183 7.47 7.44 13.73
C LYS A 183 8.82 8.05 13.37
N VAL A 184 8.85 8.95 12.37
CA VAL A 184 10.05 9.63 11.89
C VAL A 184 10.39 10.83 12.79
N HIS A 185 9.43 11.73 13.01
CA HIS A 185 9.70 13.04 13.62
C HIS A 185 9.56 13.06 15.14
N ILE A 186 8.71 12.19 15.73
CA ILE A 186 8.49 12.10 17.18
C ILE A 186 8.42 10.63 17.61
N PRO A 187 9.50 9.86 17.42
CA PRO A 187 9.49 8.40 17.63
C PRO A 187 9.05 7.99 19.04
N ARG A 188 9.38 8.79 20.09
CA ARG A 188 8.93 8.50 21.44
C ARG A 188 7.41 8.45 21.57
N ALA A 189 6.69 9.37 20.95
CA ALA A 189 5.24 9.41 20.99
C ALA A 189 4.65 8.23 20.19
N TYR A 190 5.24 7.91 19.03
CA TYR A 190 4.84 6.77 18.22
C TYR A 190 4.99 5.45 18.98
N TYR A 191 6.17 5.16 19.55
CA TYR A 191 6.41 3.90 20.24
C TYR A 191 5.65 3.80 21.57
N CYS A 192 5.48 4.90 22.31
CA CYS A 192 4.62 4.93 23.49
C CYS A 192 3.20 4.49 23.14
N GLN A 193 2.62 5.06 22.09
CA GLN A 193 1.27 4.71 21.63
C GLN A 193 1.21 3.28 21.08
N PHE A 194 2.21 2.87 20.27
CA PHE A 194 2.26 1.54 19.66
C PHE A 194 2.24 0.43 20.72
N PHE A 195 3.12 0.50 21.71
CA PHE A 195 3.19 -0.50 22.78
C PHE A 195 2.00 -0.41 23.73
N SER A 196 1.47 0.79 24.03
CA SER A 196 0.27 0.92 24.86
C SER A 196 -0.98 0.26 24.25
N ILE A 197 -1.13 0.33 22.92
CA ILE A 197 -2.28 -0.30 22.23
C ILE A 197 -2.06 -1.81 22.06
N ARG A 198 -0.81 -2.27 21.99
CA ARG A 198 -0.44 -3.66 21.79
C ARG A 198 0.12 -4.32 23.04
N ALA A 199 -0.27 -3.84 24.22
CA ALA A 199 0.24 -4.34 25.50
C ALA A 199 0.06 -5.86 25.65
N ASP A 200 -1.06 -6.40 25.22
CA ASP A 200 -1.36 -7.84 25.29
C ASP A 200 -0.49 -8.70 24.33
N ALA A 201 0.14 -8.07 23.34
CA ALA A 201 1.02 -8.74 22.37
C ALA A 201 2.51 -8.41 22.63
N THR A 202 2.83 -7.79 23.76
CA THR A 202 4.16 -7.29 24.07
C THR A 202 4.67 -7.93 25.36
N ASP A 203 5.79 -8.65 25.30
CA ASP A 203 6.47 -9.15 26.51
C ASP A 203 7.31 -8.02 27.13
N LEU A 204 6.76 -7.40 28.17
CA LEU A 204 7.43 -6.32 28.90
C LEU A 204 8.69 -6.79 29.60
N ALA A 205 8.77 -8.05 30.05
CA ALA A 205 9.95 -8.59 30.72
C ALA A 205 11.12 -8.65 29.74
N VAL A 206 10.88 -9.17 28.53
CA VAL A 206 11.90 -9.21 27.47
C VAL A 206 12.30 -7.80 27.07
N MET A 207 11.37 -6.89 26.83
CA MET A 207 11.64 -5.54 26.35
C MET A 207 12.41 -4.68 27.36
N THR A 208 12.18 -4.88 28.67
CA THR A 208 12.89 -4.15 29.73
C THR A 208 14.23 -4.79 30.11
N SER A 209 14.52 -5.99 29.65
CA SER A 209 15.76 -6.72 29.93
C SER A 209 16.95 -6.29 29.06
N GLY A 210 16.74 -5.30 28.17
CA GLY A 210 17.74 -4.73 27.30
C GLY A 210 17.87 -5.41 25.94
N LEU A 211 18.66 -4.79 25.06
CA LEU A 211 18.73 -5.13 23.64
C LEU A 211 19.09 -6.61 23.39
N THR A 212 20.05 -7.15 24.15
CA THR A 212 20.50 -8.55 23.98
C THR A 212 19.40 -9.57 24.30
N ALA A 213 18.49 -9.24 25.23
CA ALA A 213 17.35 -10.10 25.54
C ALA A 213 16.33 -10.08 24.40
N VAL A 214 16.02 -8.90 23.89
CA VAL A 214 15.11 -8.72 22.73
C VAL A 214 15.64 -9.44 21.49
N GLU A 215 16.94 -9.35 21.21
CA GLU A 215 17.58 -10.00 20.06
C GLU A 215 17.57 -11.52 20.10
N LYS A 216 17.45 -12.11 21.28
CA LYS A 216 17.36 -13.57 21.44
C LYS A 216 15.93 -14.11 21.28
N ASP A 217 14.94 -13.26 21.48
CA ASP A 217 13.53 -13.63 21.47
C ASP A 217 12.86 -13.38 20.10
N VAL A 218 13.55 -12.69 19.18
CA VAL A 218 13.13 -12.39 17.80
C VAL A 218 13.82 -13.32 16.82
#